data_b6386f6f504d48e72cf568c34f4fa8bd
#
_entry.id   b6386f6f504d48e72cf568c34f4fa8bd
#
_cell.length_a   1.000
_cell.length_b   1.000
_cell.length_c   1.000
_cell.angle_alpha   90.00
_cell.angle_beta   90.00
_cell.angle_gamma   90.00
#
_symmetry.space_group_name_H-M   'P 1'
#
loop_
_entity.id
_entity.type
_entity.pdbx_description
1 polymer ?
#
loop_
_entity_poly.entity_id
_entity_poly.type
_entity_poly.pdbx_seq_one_letter_code
_entity_poly.pdbx_strand_id
1 'polypeptide(L)'
;MNQAKTLALVAAAWAALTTIAQAADISGAGATFPYPIYAKWADAYKKETGNGLNYQSIGSGGGIQQITARTVTFGASDAPLSVADLDKAGLIQFPTVIVGAVPVVNIEGVASGQLVLDGAALANIY
;
A
#
# COMPACT_ATOMS: atom_id res chain seq x y z
N MET A 1 -11.42 54.78 -17.27
CA MET A 1 -11.65 53.46 -16.69
C MET A 1 -11.42 53.62 -15.19
N ASN A 2 -12.44 53.43 -14.34
CA ASN A 2 -12.37 53.75 -12.91
C ASN A 2 -11.37 52.84 -12.18
N GLN A 3 -10.38 53.39 -11.51
CA GLN A 3 -9.37 52.66 -10.72
C GLN A 3 -9.97 51.65 -9.76
N ALA A 4 -11.15 51.89 -9.21
CA ALA A 4 -11.90 50.95 -8.38
C ALA A 4 -12.31 49.67 -9.12
N LYS A 5 -12.64 49.76 -10.40
CA LYS A 5 -13.00 48.56 -11.22
C LYS A 5 -11.76 47.74 -11.55
N THR A 6 -10.62 48.36 -11.73
CA THR A 6 -9.34 47.66 -12.01
C THR A 6 -8.84 46.94 -10.76
N LEU A 7 -8.95 47.55 -9.59
CA LEU A 7 -8.60 46.92 -8.30
C LEU A 7 -9.51 45.73 -7.97
N ALA A 8 -10.82 45.87 -8.25
CA ALA A 8 -11.76 44.77 -8.02
C ALA A 8 -11.48 43.56 -8.96
N LEU A 9 -11.09 43.79 -10.21
CA LEU A 9 -10.73 42.75 -11.16
C LEU A 9 -9.41 42.04 -10.77
N VAL A 10 -8.43 42.76 -10.29
CA VAL A 10 -7.17 42.19 -9.79
C VAL A 10 -7.39 41.38 -8.52
N ALA A 11 -8.19 41.85 -7.58
CA ALA A 11 -8.54 41.10 -6.37
C ALA A 11 -9.32 39.79 -6.69
N ALA A 12 -10.24 39.85 -7.65
CA ALA A 12 -10.98 38.65 -8.10
C ALA A 12 -10.06 37.66 -8.83
N ALA A 13 -9.06 38.12 -9.60
CA ALA A 13 -8.08 37.23 -10.25
C ALA A 13 -7.15 36.56 -9.23
N TRP A 14 -6.78 37.22 -8.14
CA TRP A 14 -5.98 36.64 -7.05
C TRP A 14 -6.78 35.62 -6.24
N ALA A 15 -8.07 35.83 -6.00
CA ALA A 15 -8.94 34.89 -5.32
C ALA A 15 -9.18 33.60 -6.14
N ALA A 16 -9.15 33.67 -7.47
CA ALA A 16 -9.30 32.52 -8.36
C ALA A 16 -8.03 31.65 -8.46
N LEU A 17 -6.87 32.17 -8.03
CA LEU A 17 -5.59 31.45 -8.05
C LEU A 17 -5.31 30.61 -6.80
N THR A 18 -6.15 30.69 -5.77
CA THR A 18 -6.12 29.74 -4.65
C THR A 18 -6.82 28.45 -5.07
N THR A 19 -6.21 27.72 -6.02
CA THR A 19 -6.55 26.31 -6.19
C THR A 19 -6.18 25.62 -4.88
N ILE A 20 -7.17 25.24 -4.10
CA ILE A 20 -6.99 24.35 -2.96
C ILE A 20 -6.32 23.12 -3.57
N ALA A 21 -5.04 22.93 -3.30
CA ALA A 21 -4.36 21.68 -3.60
C ALA A 21 -5.09 20.60 -2.78
N GLN A 22 -6.08 19.98 -3.41
CA GLN A 22 -6.79 18.87 -2.81
C GLN A 22 -5.77 17.74 -2.76
N ALA A 23 -5.34 17.41 -1.55
CA ALA A 23 -4.46 16.28 -1.33
C ALA A 23 -5.13 15.04 -1.94
N ALA A 24 -4.52 14.48 -2.98
CA ALA A 24 -5.05 13.28 -3.61
C ALA A 24 -4.91 12.12 -2.62
N ASP A 25 -6.01 11.49 -2.28
CA ASP A 25 -6.00 10.27 -1.49
C ASP A 25 -5.14 9.20 -2.21
N ILE A 26 -4.27 8.55 -1.45
CA ILE A 26 -3.44 7.45 -1.95
C ILE A 26 -4.30 6.19 -1.97
N SER A 27 -4.35 5.51 -3.12
CA SER A 27 -5.05 4.24 -3.26
C SER A 27 -4.05 3.10 -3.47
N GLY A 28 -4.27 1.99 -2.76
CA GLY A 28 -3.47 0.78 -2.91
C GLY A 28 -4.32 -0.47 -2.94
N ALA A 29 -3.79 -1.53 -3.53
CA ALA A 29 -4.45 -2.84 -3.54
C ALA A 29 -3.43 -3.97 -3.56
N GLY A 30 -3.80 -5.14 -3.04
CA GLY A 30 -2.96 -6.33 -3.18
C GLY A 30 -2.97 -7.26 -1.98
N ALA A 31 -1.78 -7.74 -1.62
CA ALA A 31 -1.53 -8.75 -0.60
C ALA A 31 -2.35 -8.54 0.68
N THR A 32 -2.82 -9.64 1.25
CA THR A 32 -3.72 -9.60 2.42
C THR A 32 -2.97 -9.51 3.74
N PHE A 33 -1.79 -10.13 3.84
CA PHE A 33 -1.07 -10.20 5.12
C PHE A 33 -0.64 -8.83 5.68
N PRO A 34 -0.23 -7.81 4.87
CA PRO A 34 0.19 -6.53 5.40
C PRO A 34 -0.97 -5.59 5.79
N TYR A 35 -2.21 -5.97 5.49
CA TYR A 35 -3.38 -5.11 5.71
C TYR A 35 -3.48 -4.53 7.13
N PRO A 36 -3.29 -5.31 8.23
CA PRO A 36 -3.41 -4.75 9.57
C PRO A 36 -2.40 -3.63 9.88
N ILE A 37 -1.18 -3.72 9.34
CA ILE A 37 -0.17 -2.69 9.53
C ILE A 37 -0.41 -1.50 8.59
N TYR A 38 -0.84 -1.74 7.35
CA TYR A 38 -1.18 -0.68 6.41
C TYR A 38 -2.35 0.17 6.90
N ALA A 39 -3.36 -0.45 7.51
CA ALA A 39 -4.49 0.28 8.12
C ALA A 39 -4.01 1.22 9.25
N LYS A 40 -3.11 0.76 10.12
CA LYS A 40 -2.52 1.60 11.16
C LYS A 40 -1.67 2.74 10.60
N TRP A 41 -0.89 2.47 9.56
CA TRP A 41 -0.10 3.51 8.89
C TRP A 41 -0.98 4.52 8.18
N ALA A 42 -2.07 4.09 7.54
CA ALA A 42 -3.05 4.96 6.92
C ALA A 42 -3.68 5.94 7.93
N ASP A 43 -4.07 5.43 9.10
CA ASP A 43 -4.63 6.25 10.18
C ASP A 43 -3.62 7.26 10.73
N ALA A 44 -2.37 6.84 10.95
CA ALA A 44 -1.31 7.73 11.42
C ALA A 44 -0.99 8.81 10.37
N TYR A 45 -0.83 8.41 9.12
CA TYR A 45 -0.53 9.31 8.01
C TYR A 45 -1.62 10.36 7.81
N LYS A 46 -2.89 9.95 7.89
CA LYS A 46 -4.02 10.88 7.80
C LYS A 46 -4.04 11.90 8.94
N LYS A 47 -3.70 11.47 10.16
CA LYS A 47 -3.62 12.39 11.33
C LYS A 47 -2.52 13.43 11.19
N GLU A 48 -1.38 13.04 10.62
CA GLU A 48 -0.22 13.93 10.49
C GLU A 48 -0.31 14.84 9.27
N THR A 49 -0.83 14.33 8.15
CA THR A 49 -0.78 15.04 6.86
C THR A 49 -2.13 15.56 6.37
N GLY A 50 -3.24 15.03 6.91
CA GLY A 50 -4.58 15.26 6.38
C GLY A 50 -4.92 14.41 5.14
N ASN A 51 -3.95 13.71 4.54
CA ASN A 51 -4.13 12.90 3.33
C ASN A 51 -4.65 11.50 3.68
N GLY A 52 -5.63 11.01 2.93
CA GLY A 52 -6.14 9.66 3.07
C GLY A 52 -5.25 8.63 2.38
N LEU A 53 -5.22 7.41 2.93
CA LEU A 53 -4.69 6.23 2.27
C LEU A 53 -5.74 5.13 2.36
N ASN A 54 -6.19 4.65 1.22
CA ASN A 54 -7.15 3.55 1.13
C ASN A 54 -6.46 2.32 0.52
N TYR A 55 -6.43 1.22 1.28
CA TYR A 55 -5.84 -0.03 0.82
C TYR A 55 -6.89 -1.14 0.73
N GLN A 56 -6.96 -1.79 -0.42
CA GLN A 56 -7.86 -2.91 -0.69
C GLN A 56 -7.10 -4.24 -0.60
N SER A 57 -7.46 -5.05 0.38
CA SER A 57 -6.90 -6.38 0.61
C SER A 57 -7.59 -7.40 -0.30
N ILE A 58 -7.09 -7.57 -1.53
CA ILE A 58 -7.69 -8.38 -2.60
C ILE A 58 -6.78 -9.50 -3.13
N GLY A 59 -5.66 -9.72 -2.45
CA GLY A 59 -4.62 -10.68 -2.85
C GLY A 59 -3.61 -10.09 -3.82
N SER A 60 -2.40 -10.67 -3.83
CA SER A 60 -1.24 -10.20 -4.61
C SER A 60 -1.55 -10.10 -6.11
N GLY A 61 -2.23 -11.10 -6.67
CA GLY A 61 -2.61 -11.10 -8.08
C GLY A 61 -3.49 -9.92 -8.47
N GLY A 62 -4.50 -9.60 -7.65
CA GLY A 62 -5.35 -8.44 -7.86
C GLY A 62 -4.59 -7.11 -7.75
N GLY A 63 -3.65 -7.02 -6.80
CA GLY A 63 -2.77 -5.86 -6.65
C GLY A 63 -1.88 -5.63 -7.87
N ILE A 64 -1.25 -6.69 -8.38
CA ILE A 64 -0.41 -6.64 -9.59
C ILE A 64 -1.24 -6.17 -10.80
N GLN A 65 -2.44 -6.72 -10.98
CA GLN A 65 -3.32 -6.32 -12.07
C GLN A 65 -3.68 -4.83 -11.99
N GLN A 66 -4.08 -4.34 -10.81
CA GLN A 66 -4.51 -2.97 -10.65
C GLN A 66 -3.36 -1.96 -10.82
N ILE A 67 -2.17 -2.25 -10.29
CA ILE A 67 -1.03 -1.34 -10.48
C ILE A 67 -0.55 -1.33 -11.94
N THR A 68 -0.57 -2.47 -12.61
CA THR A 68 -0.24 -2.56 -14.04
C THR A 68 -1.24 -1.79 -14.90
N ALA A 69 -2.53 -1.87 -14.56
CA ALA A 69 -3.60 -1.11 -15.21
C ALA A 69 -3.64 0.38 -14.77
N ARG A 70 -2.79 0.80 -13.83
CA ARG A 70 -2.73 2.17 -13.32
C ARG A 70 -4.03 2.66 -12.66
N THR A 71 -4.81 1.75 -12.09
CA THR A 71 -6.06 2.06 -11.37
C THR A 71 -5.84 2.37 -9.89
N VAL A 72 -4.65 2.08 -9.37
CA VAL A 72 -4.22 2.40 -8.00
C VAL A 72 -2.85 3.07 -8.01
N THR A 73 -2.52 3.78 -6.94
CA THR A 73 -1.23 4.47 -6.77
C THR A 73 -0.11 3.49 -6.47
N PHE A 74 -0.39 2.41 -5.72
CA PHE A 74 0.56 1.33 -5.44
C PHE A 74 -0.11 -0.04 -5.40
N GLY A 75 0.66 -1.08 -5.72
CA GLY A 75 0.26 -2.48 -5.56
C GLY A 75 1.14 -3.16 -4.52
N ALA A 76 0.59 -4.10 -3.76
CA ALA A 76 1.36 -4.93 -2.83
C ALA A 76 1.31 -6.41 -3.24
N SER A 77 2.46 -7.08 -3.16
CA SER A 77 2.60 -8.50 -3.51
C SER A 77 3.46 -9.23 -2.48
N ASP A 78 3.12 -10.47 -2.20
CA ASP A 78 3.89 -11.38 -1.34
C ASP A 78 5.14 -11.91 -2.04
N ALA A 79 5.14 -11.89 -3.37
CA ALA A 79 6.27 -12.33 -4.18
C ALA A 79 6.77 -11.19 -5.08
N PRO A 80 8.10 -11.06 -5.26
CA PRO A 80 8.65 -10.08 -6.19
C PRO A 80 8.28 -10.45 -7.64
N LEU A 81 8.01 -9.43 -8.45
CA LEU A 81 7.92 -9.58 -9.89
C LEU A 81 9.32 -9.75 -10.49
N SER A 82 9.38 -10.36 -11.67
CA SER A 82 10.63 -10.40 -12.42
C SER A 82 11.04 -9.00 -12.88
N VAL A 83 12.35 -8.78 -13.07
CA VAL A 83 12.85 -7.50 -13.60
C VAL A 83 12.22 -7.19 -14.96
N ALA A 84 12.06 -8.21 -15.80
CA ALA A 84 11.45 -8.04 -17.12
C ALA A 84 9.98 -7.58 -17.04
N ASP A 85 9.21 -8.09 -16.07
CA ASP A 85 7.82 -7.67 -15.88
C ASP A 85 7.73 -6.24 -15.31
N LEU A 86 8.63 -5.89 -14.39
CA LEU A 86 8.73 -4.54 -13.86
C LEU A 86 9.07 -3.53 -14.96
N ASP A 87 10.08 -3.81 -15.76
CA ASP A 87 10.51 -2.94 -16.88
C ASP A 87 9.39 -2.78 -17.91
N LYS A 88 8.75 -3.88 -18.30
CA LYS A 88 7.61 -3.87 -19.24
C LYS A 88 6.44 -3.03 -18.73
N ALA A 89 6.16 -3.08 -17.44
CA ALA A 89 5.07 -2.32 -16.83
C ALA A 89 5.49 -0.90 -16.42
N GLY A 90 6.77 -0.56 -16.47
CA GLY A 90 7.32 0.71 -16.01
C GLY A 90 7.10 0.89 -14.50
N LEU A 91 7.33 -0.17 -13.74
CA LEU A 91 7.15 -0.22 -12.30
C LEU A 91 8.49 -0.38 -11.58
N ILE A 92 8.55 0.07 -10.34
CA ILE A 92 9.62 -0.22 -9.39
C ILE A 92 9.04 -1.02 -8.22
N GLN A 93 9.87 -1.85 -7.58
CA GLN A 93 9.46 -2.64 -6.42
C GLN A 93 10.48 -2.53 -5.31
N PHE A 94 10.00 -2.47 -4.07
CA PHE A 94 10.82 -2.42 -2.87
C PHE A 94 10.11 -3.13 -1.71
N PRO A 95 10.86 -3.71 -0.73
CA PRO A 95 10.27 -4.35 0.44
C PRO A 95 9.68 -3.32 1.40
N THR A 96 8.52 -3.62 1.98
CA THR A 96 7.83 -2.74 2.95
C THR A 96 7.61 -3.41 4.29
N VAL A 97 7.17 -4.68 4.30
CA VAL A 97 6.82 -5.44 5.50
C VAL A 97 7.42 -6.82 5.43
N ILE A 98 7.96 -7.28 6.56
CA ILE A 98 8.44 -8.66 6.73
C ILE A 98 7.54 -9.34 7.77
N VAL A 99 7.14 -10.56 7.46
CA VAL A 99 6.36 -11.42 8.38
C VAL A 99 7.02 -12.80 8.47
N GLY A 100 6.96 -13.39 9.65
CA GLY A 100 7.36 -14.78 9.85
C GLY A 100 6.18 -15.72 9.57
N ALA A 101 6.38 -16.72 8.69
CA ALA A 101 5.48 -17.86 8.58
C ALA A 101 5.99 -18.96 9.52
N VAL A 102 5.22 -19.27 10.55
CA VAL A 102 5.63 -20.25 11.58
C VAL A 102 4.61 -21.37 11.67
N PRO A 103 5.05 -22.64 11.72
CA PRO A 103 4.17 -23.78 12.01
C PRO A 103 3.67 -23.66 13.46
N VAL A 104 2.36 -23.76 13.63
CA VAL A 104 1.74 -23.85 14.95
C VAL A 104 1.18 -25.24 15.13
N VAL A 105 1.54 -25.92 16.20
CA VAL A 105 1.13 -27.29 16.49
C VAL A 105 0.48 -27.39 17.85
N ASN A 106 -0.48 -28.30 17.97
CA ASN A 106 -1.05 -28.72 19.24
C ASN A 106 -0.99 -30.25 19.30
N ILE A 107 0.10 -30.77 19.87
CA ILE A 107 0.37 -32.21 19.96
C ILE A 107 0.40 -32.59 21.43
N GLU A 108 -0.39 -33.60 21.82
CA GLU A 108 -0.42 -34.12 23.18
C GLU A 108 0.96 -34.66 23.58
N GLY A 109 1.43 -34.29 24.78
CA GLY A 109 2.72 -34.72 25.31
C GLY A 109 3.95 -33.94 24.78
N VAL A 110 3.77 -32.97 23.88
CA VAL A 110 4.86 -32.13 23.38
C VAL A 110 4.75 -30.72 23.97
N ALA A 111 5.75 -30.34 24.74
CA ALA A 111 5.82 -28.98 25.31
C ALA A 111 6.37 -27.97 24.30
N SER A 112 6.13 -26.69 24.56
CA SER A 112 6.66 -25.60 23.72
C SER A 112 8.19 -25.66 23.60
N GLY A 113 8.70 -25.55 22.37
CA GLY A 113 10.14 -25.58 22.08
C GLY A 113 10.76 -26.99 21.97
N GLN A 114 9.99 -28.05 22.19
CA GLN A 114 10.50 -29.43 22.06
C GLN A 114 10.46 -29.96 20.61
N LEU A 115 9.56 -29.45 19.79
CA LEU A 115 9.46 -29.87 18.40
C LEU A 115 10.52 -29.18 17.56
N VAL A 116 11.37 -29.97 16.92
CA VAL A 116 12.35 -29.49 15.95
C VAL A 116 11.99 -30.07 14.58
N LEU A 117 11.71 -29.19 13.63
CA LEU A 117 11.38 -29.55 12.25
C LEU A 117 12.46 -29.00 11.31
N ASP A 118 12.97 -29.84 10.43
CA ASP A 118 13.81 -29.42 9.31
C ASP A 118 12.99 -29.23 8.04
N GLY A 119 13.64 -28.73 6.99
CA GLY A 119 12.95 -28.49 5.72
C GLY A 119 12.40 -29.77 5.06
N ALA A 120 13.08 -30.92 5.25
CA ALA A 120 12.62 -32.20 4.73
C ALA A 120 11.36 -32.70 5.46
N ALA A 121 11.33 -32.57 6.78
CA ALA A 121 10.17 -32.91 7.58
C ALA A 121 8.96 -32.03 7.22
N LEU A 122 9.17 -30.73 7.07
CA LEU A 122 8.11 -29.79 6.65
C LEU A 122 7.58 -30.13 5.25
N ALA A 123 8.45 -30.40 4.29
CA ALA A 123 8.05 -30.77 2.92
C ALA A 123 7.27 -32.09 2.83
N ASN A 124 7.43 -33.00 3.82
CA ASN A 124 6.66 -34.22 3.88
C ASN A 124 5.31 -34.08 4.59
N ILE A 125 5.11 -33.00 5.36
CA ILE A 125 3.85 -32.71 6.05
C ILE A 125 2.88 -31.95 5.11
N TYR A 126 3.40 -31.09 4.24
CA TYR A 126 2.63 -30.25 3.29
C TYR A 126 2.77 -30.73 1.85
#